data_cd4623a87762c5edde0930cc04a741c7
#
_entry.id   cd4623a87762c5edde0930cc04a741c7
#
_cell.length_a   1.000
_cell.length_b   1.000
_cell.length_c   1.000
_cell.angle_alpha   90.00
_cell.angle_beta   90.00
_cell.angle_gamma   90.00
#
_symmetry.space_group_name_H-M   'P 1'
#
loop_
_entity.id
_entity.type
_entity.pdbx_description
1 polymer ?
#
loop_
_entity_poly.entity_id
_entity_poly.type
_entity_poly.pdbx_seq_one_letter_code
_entity_poly.pdbx_strand_id
1 'polypeptide(L)'
;MLGPGGLSGLNVLDLYAGTGAMGFEALSRGADSAEFVELNERRCREIKNAAEELGFGDRSTVLRGRCGPITKTLTGNFDIVFIDPPYANNPFAEVIGNLDGAEILNPGATIFAEHSSRTELEDQYGRLERTDNRRYGDTAISTYRLVNNEETGT
;
A
#
# COMPACT_ATOMS: atom_id res chain seq x y z
N MET A 1 5.93 4.09 15.39
CA MET A 1 5.16 2.92 15.00
C MET A 1 6.01 1.83 14.36
N LEU A 2 6.88 2.20 13.45
CA LEU A 2 7.77 1.25 12.81
C LEU A 2 9.17 1.44 13.38
N GLY A 3 9.50 0.67 14.41
CA GLY A 3 10.82 0.69 15.02
C GLY A 3 11.90 0.11 14.10
N PRO A 4 13.18 0.28 14.42
CA PRO A 4 14.26 -0.34 13.66
C PRO A 4 14.08 -1.85 13.62
N GLY A 5 14.11 -2.44 12.42
CA GLY A 5 13.91 -3.87 12.25
C GLY A 5 12.47 -4.35 12.46
N GLY A 6 11.52 -3.42 12.68
CA GLY A 6 10.14 -3.76 12.99
C GLY A 6 9.33 -4.38 11.85
N LEU A 7 9.85 -4.36 10.62
CA LEU A 7 9.16 -4.90 9.45
C LEU A 7 9.71 -6.25 8.98
N SER A 8 10.58 -6.87 9.77
CA SER A 8 11.13 -8.18 9.42
C SER A 8 10.01 -9.20 9.18
N GLY A 9 10.07 -9.91 8.06
CA GLY A 9 9.07 -10.90 7.67
C GLY A 9 7.86 -10.33 6.94
N LEU A 10 7.76 -9.00 6.79
CA LEU A 10 6.60 -8.38 6.18
C LEU A 10 6.80 -8.07 4.70
N ASN A 11 5.73 -8.24 3.93
CA ASN A 11 5.68 -7.91 2.51
C ASN A 11 4.87 -6.63 2.31
N VAL A 12 5.39 -5.72 1.51
CA VAL A 12 4.85 -4.37 1.33
C VAL A 12 4.39 -4.16 -0.11
N LEU A 13 3.26 -3.49 -0.27
CA LEU A 13 2.74 -3.06 -1.57
C LEU A 13 2.66 -1.54 -1.57
N ASP A 14 3.34 -0.90 -2.52
CA ASP A 14 3.40 0.55 -2.67
C ASP A 14 2.63 0.94 -3.93
N LEU A 15 1.38 1.34 -3.77
CA LEU A 15 0.51 1.75 -4.87
C LEU A 15 0.69 3.24 -5.14
N TYR A 16 0.70 3.62 -6.42
CA TYR A 16 1.05 4.97 -6.87
C TYR A 16 2.46 5.33 -6.40
N ALA A 17 3.39 4.43 -6.65
CA ALA A 17 4.70 4.46 -5.99
C ALA A 17 5.53 5.72 -6.26
N GLY A 18 5.38 6.37 -7.42
CA GLY A 18 6.12 7.59 -7.73
C GLY A 18 7.62 7.37 -7.74
N THR A 19 8.31 7.89 -6.73
CA THR A 19 9.76 7.67 -6.55
C THR A 19 10.07 6.36 -5.83
N GLY A 20 9.06 5.70 -5.27
CA GLY A 20 9.23 4.49 -4.49
C GLY A 20 9.64 4.75 -3.03
N ALA A 21 9.53 5.98 -2.57
CA ALA A 21 10.03 6.36 -1.24
C ALA A 21 9.45 5.50 -0.10
N MET A 22 8.16 5.21 -0.12
CA MET A 22 7.52 4.43 0.95
C MET A 22 7.98 2.99 0.96
N GLY A 23 8.03 2.35 -0.21
CA GLY A 23 8.51 0.98 -0.32
C GLY A 23 10.00 0.85 0.06
N PHE A 24 10.83 1.80 -0.37
CA PHE A 24 12.25 1.79 -0.01
C PHE A 24 12.46 2.04 1.48
N GLU A 25 11.68 2.91 2.08
CA GLU A 25 11.74 3.11 3.53
C GLU A 25 11.37 1.81 4.27
N ALA A 26 10.35 1.12 3.81
CA ALA A 26 9.96 -0.16 4.38
C ALA A 26 11.08 -1.20 4.26
N LEU A 27 11.73 -1.29 3.10
CA LEU A 27 12.86 -2.20 2.89
C LEU A 27 14.03 -1.86 3.80
N SER A 28 14.32 -0.56 3.99
CA SER A 28 15.41 -0.14 4.88
C SER A 28 15.12 -0.46 6.35
N ARG A 29 13.84 -0.60 6.71
CA ARG A 29 13.40 -0.99 8.05
C ARG A 29 13.25 -2.52 8.21
N GLY A 30 13.67 -3.27 7.21
CA GLY A 30 13.76 -4.72 7.31
C GLY A 30 12.66 -5.52 6.63
N ALA A 31 11.75 -4.88 5.89
CA ALA A 31 10.71 -5.61 5.16
C ALA A 31 11.34 -6.67 4.24
N ASP A 32 10.70 -7.82 4.14
CA ASP A 32 11.18 -8.90 3.29
C ASP A 32 11.10 -8.57 1.82
N SER A 33 10.05 -7.88 1.40
CA SER A 33 9.85 -7.50 0.00
C SER A 33 9.01 -6.24 -0.11
N ALA A 34 9.18 -5.55 -1.24
CA ALA A 34 8.31 -4.45 -1.64
C ALA A 34 7.93 -4.60 -3.11
N GLU A 35 6.66 -4.47 -3.39
CA GLU A 35 6.16 -4.45 -4.76
C GLU A 35 5.65 -3.05 -5.03
N PHE A 36 6.14 -2.45 -6.11
CA PHE A 36 5.83 -1.08 -6.49
C PHE A 36 4.92 -1.10 -7.71
N VAL A 37 3.80 -0.39 -7.65
CA VAL A 37 2.90 -0.22 -8.79
C VAL A 37 2.91 1.25 -9.19
N GLU A 38 3.28 1.51 -10.43
CA GLU A 38 3.44 2.85 -10.97
C GLU A 38 2.99 2.87 -12.44
N LEU A 39 2.24 3.91 -12.83
CA LEU A 39 1.74 4.04 -14.20
C LEU A 39 2.81 4.55 -15.16
N ASN A 40 3.67 5.45 -14.72
CA ASN A 40 4.64 6.14 -15.56
C ASN A 40 5.86 5.24 -15.83
N GLU A 41 6.13 4.97 -17.11
CA GLU A 41 7.22 4.08 -17.52
C GLU A 41 8.59 4.57 -17.03
N ARG A 42 8.84 5.86 -17.15
CA ARG A 42 10.10 6.46 -16.70
C ARG A 42 10.31 6.28 -15.21
N ARG A 43 9.27 6.50 -14.41
CA ARG A 43 9.33 6.30 -12.96
C ARG A 43 9.55 4.84 -12.61
N CYS A 44 8.95 3.92 -13.35
CA CYS A 44 9.20 2.49 -13.14
C CYS A 44 10.68 2.17 -13.34
N ARG A 45 11.32 2.71 -14.38
CA ARG A 45 12.75 2.52 -14.62
C ARG A 45 13.58 3.13 -13.49
N GLU A 46 13.21 4.32 -13.04
CA GLU A 46 13.91 4.99 -11.94
C GLU A 46 13.83 4.19 -10.64
N ILE A 47 12.66 3.60 -10.35
CA ILE A 47 12.50 2.74 -9.18
C ILE A 47 13.39 1.51 -9.29
N LYS A 48 13.40 0.85 -10.44
CA LYS A 48 14.25 -0.32 -10.67
C LYS A 48 15.74 0.01 -10.46
N ASN A 49 16.19 1.14 -11.03
CA ASN A 49 17.57 1.59 -10.88
C ASN A 49 17.91 1.91 -9.42
N ALA A 50 17.02 2.60 -8.73
CA ALA A 50 17.21 2.93 -7.33
C ALA A 50 17.27 1.67 -6.46
N ALA A 51 16.43 0.67 -6.73
CA ALA A 51 16.45 -0.60 -6.02
C ALA A 51 17.83 -1.27 -6.13
N GLU A 52 18.38 -1.32 -7.34
CA GLU A 52 19.73 -1.90 -7.57
C GLU A 52 20.80 -1.10 -6.83
N GLU A 53 20.78 0.23 -6.92
CA GLU A 53 21.76 1.09 -6.26
C GLU A 53 21.72 0.97 -4.73
N LEU A 54 20.51 0.78 -4.18
CA LEU A 54 20.32 0.65 -2.73
C LEU A 54 20.56 -0.78 -2.23
N GLY A 55 20.81 -1.72 -3.12
CA GLY A 55 21.01 -3.12 -2.75
C GLY A 55 19.70 -3.88 -2.47
N PHE A 56 18.57 -3.36 -2.94
CA PHE A 56 17.24 -3.96 -2.73
C PHE A 56 16.70 -4.72 -3.96
N GLY A 57 17.51 -4.91 -5.01
CA GLY A 57 17.03 -5.50 -6.25
C GLY A 57 16.34 -6.85 -6.07
N ASP A 58 16.90 -7.71 -5.23
CA ASP A 58 16.36 -9.06 -5.00
C ASP A 58 15.06 -9.05 -4.19
N ARG A 59 14.74 -7.94 -3.54
CA ARG A 59 13.55 -7.81 -2.69
C ARG A 59 12.52 -6.84 -3.26
N SER A 60 12.73 -6.35 -4.47
CA SER A 60 11.87 -5.35 -5.11
C SER A 60 11.28 -5.89 -6.40
N THR A 61 10.00 -5.65 -6.60
CA THR A 61 9.29 -5.95 -7.85
C THR A 61 8.61 -4.65 -8.30
N VAL A 62 8.76 -4.29 -9.57
CA VAL A 62 8.14 -3.08 -10.12
C VAL A 62 7.15 -3.49 -11.21
N LEU A 63 5.89 -3.10 -11.04
CA LEU A 63 4.83 -3.37 -12.00
C LEU A 63 4.33 -2.05 -12.57
N ARG A 64 4.30 -1.96 -13.88
CA ARG A 64 3.72 -0.82 -14.58
C ARG A 64 2.23 -1.05 -14.79
N GLY A 65 1.40 -0.12 -14.35
CA GLY A 65 -0.04 -0.21 -14.57
C GLY A 65 -0.83 0.79 -13.74
N ARG A 66 -2.12 0.84 -14.04
CA ARG A 66 -3.07 1.66 -13.30
C ARG A 66 -3.50 0.90 -12.06
N CYS A 67 -3.40 1.55 -10.90
CA CYS A 67 -3.64 0.88 -9.62
C CYS A 67 -5.03 0.29 -9.48
N GLY A 68 -6.08 0.96 -9.96
CA GLY A 68 -7.42 0.42 -9.89
C GLY A 68 -7.53 -0.96 -10.51
N PRO A 69 -7.35 -1.08 -11.84
CA PRO A 69 -7.44 -2.37 -12.51
C PRO A 69 -6.39 -3.39 -12.10
N ILE A 70 -5.13 -2.94 -11.90
CA ILE A 70 -4.03 -3.88 -11.65
C ILE A 70 -4.16 -4.59 -10.31
N THR A 71 -4.79 -3.98 -9.31
CA THR A 71 -4.98 -4.61 -8.01
C THR A 71 -5.78 -5.90 -8.09
N LYS A 72 -6.63 -6.05 -9.11
CA LYS A 72 -7.39 -7.29 -9.33
C LYS A 72 -6.50 -8.43 -9.82
N THR A 73 -5.35 -8.13 -10.37
CA THR A 73 -4.45 -9.10 -11.01
C THR A 73 -3.21 -9.42 -10.18
N LEU A 74 -3.00 -8.68 -9.09
CA LEU A 74 -1.84 -8.89 -8.24
C LEU A 74 -1.90 -10.25 -7.58
N THR A 75 -0.72 -10.86 -7.44
CA THR A 75 -0.54 -12.09 -6.68
C THR A 75 0.41 -11.82 -5.53
N GLY A 76 0.36 -12.67 -4.53
CA GLY A 76 1.21 -12.51 -3.35
C GLY A 76 0.36 -12.34 -2.10
N ASN A 77 1.02 -12.06 -1.02
CA ASN A 77 0.38 -11.84 0.28
C ASN A 77 1.06 -10.65 0.93
N PHE A 78 0.32 -9.57 1.09
CA PHE A 78 0.85 -8.33 1.60
C PHE A 78 0.40 -8.07 3.03
N ASP A 79 1.30 -7.50 3.81
CA ASP A 79 1.06 -7.13 5.21
C ASP A 79 0.84 -5.64 5.37
N ILE A 80 1.43 -4.83 4.49
CA ILE A 80 1.31 -3.38 4.51
C ILE A 80 1.07 -2.89 3.09
N VAL A 81 0.10 -2.01 2.92
CA VAL A 81 -0.20 -1.37 1.63
C VAL A 81 -0.20 0.14 1.82
N PHE A 82 0.54 0.84 0.97
CA PHE A 82 0.51 2.30 0.90
C PHE A 82 -0.27 2.73 -0.32
N ILE A 83 -1.18 3.69 -0.15
CA ILE A 83 -1.97 4.26 -1.24
C ILE A 83 -1.84 5.78 -1.18
N ASP A 84 -1.14 6.36 -2.15
CA ASP A 84 -0.92 7.81 -2.23
C ASP A 84 -1.17 8.30 -3.66
N PRO A 85 -2.45 8.39 -4.08
CA PRO A 85 -2.77 8.76 -5.45
C PRO A 85 -2.58 10.26 -5.70
N PRO A 86 -2.48 10.68 -6.98
CA PRO A 86 -2.47 12.11 -7.33
C PRO A 86 -3.77 12.78 -6.87
N TYR A 87 -3.67 14.05 -6.47
CA TYR A 87 -4.77 14.78 -5.84
C TYR A 87 -6.06 14.90 -6.66
N ALA A 88 -5.98 14.81 -7.97
CA ALA A 88 -7.12 15.05 -8.84
C ALA A 88 -8.15 13.92 -8.85
N ASN A 89 -7.80 12.76 -8.33
CA ASN A 89 -8.64 11.57 -8.39
C ASN A 89 -9.03 11.09 -6.99
N ASN A 90 -10.21 10.47 -6.91
CA ASN A 90 -10.63 9.78 -5.69
C ASN A 90 -10.80 8.29 -6.01
N PRO A 91 -9.69 7.53 -6.10
CA PRO A 91 -9.74 6.12 -6.48
C PRO A 91 -9.94 5.18 -5.30
N PHE A 92 -10.15 5.70 -4.09
CA PHE A 92 -10.06 4.91 -2.86
C PHE A 92 -11.08 3.78 -2.80
N ALA A 93 -12.34 4.05 -3.16
CA ALA A 93 -13.38 3.01 -3.14
C ALA A 93 -13.02 1.85 -4.07
N GLU A 94 -12.54 2.15 -5.28
CA GLU A 94 -12.13 1.13 -6.24
C GLU A 94 -10.90 0.37 -5.76
N VAL A 95 -9.84 1.09 -5.40
CA VAL A 95 -8.57 0.46 -5.03
C VAL A 95 -8.70 -0.35 -3.75
N ILE A 96 -9.28 0.23 -2.70
CA ILE A 96 -9.44 -0.48 -1.42
C ILE A 96 -10.41 -1.65 -1.56
N GLY A 97 -11.50 -1.45 -2.31
CA GLY A 97 -12.44 -2.52 -2.60
C GLY A 97 -11.81 -3.67 -3.37
N ASN A 98 -10.95 -3.36 -4.35
CA ASN A 98 -10.23 -4.39 -5.10
C ASN A 98 -9.21 -5.13 -4.23
N LEU A 99 -8.55 -4.44 -3.32
CA LEU A 99 -7.62 -5.07 -2.37
C LEU A 99 -8.36 -6.08 -1.48
N ASP A 100 -9.55 -5.72 -1.00
CA ASP A 100 -10.37 -6.64 -0.21
C ASP A 100 -10.76 -7.87 -1.04
N GLY A 101 -11.19 -7.65 -2.28
CA GLY A 101 -11.69 -8.74 -3.15
C GLY A 101 -10.61 -9.64 -3.73
N ALA A 102 -9.39 -9.18 -3.85
CA ALA A 102 -8.32 -9.92 -4.53
C ALA A 102 -7.67 -11.02 -3.68
N GLU A 103 -7.96 -11.07 -2.40
CA GLU A 103 -7.40 -12.07 -1.47
C GLU A 103 -5.87 -12.06 -1.42
N ILE A 104 -5.28 -10.87 -1.53
CA ILE A 104 -3.82 -10.69 -1.50
C ILE A 104 -3.32 -10.11 -0.17
N LEU A 105 -4.21 -9.99 0.81
CA LEU A 105 -3.86 -9.42 2.11
C LEU A 105 -3.75 -10.50 3.17
N ASN A 106 -2.67 -10.47 3.93
CA ASN A 106 -2.50 -11.36 5.06
C ASN A 106 -3.43 -10.95 6.20
N PRO A 107 -3.79 -11.89 7.10
CA PRO A 107 -4.58 -11.55 8.28
C PRO A 107 -3.89 -10.43 9.07
N GLY A 108 -4.66 -9.40 9.43
CA GLY A 108 -4.11 -8.25 10.13
C GLY A 108 -3.39 -7.24 9.26
N ALA A 109 -3.45 -7.38 7.93
CA ALA A 109 -2.82 -6.44 7.02
C ALA A 109 -3.33 -5.02 7.26
N THR A 110 -2.43 -4.05 7.10
CA THR A 110 -2.70 -2.64 7.34
C THR A 110 -2.55 -1.85 6.05
N ILE A 111 -3.53 -1.00 5.76
CA ILE A 111 -3.51 -0.11 4.60
C ILE A 111 -3.42 1.32 5.10
N PHE A 112 -2.45 2.07 4.58
CA PHE A 112 -2.30 3.50 4.83
C PHE A 112 -2.71 4.25 3.57
N ALA A 113 -3.80 5.00 3.64
CA ALA A 113 -4.32 5.78 2.52
C ALA A 113 -4.10 7.26 2.80
N GLU A 114 -3.24 7.90 2.01
CA GLU A 114 -3.03 9.35 2.08
C GLU A 114 -4.00 10.03 1.13
N HIS A 115 -4.72 11.01 1.65
CA HIS A 115 -5.75 11.71 0.87
C HIS A 115 -5.87 13.16 1.32
N SER A 116 -6.59 13.97 0.53
CA SER A 116 -6.92 15.33 0.94
C SER A 116 -7.78 15.27 2.22
N SER A 117 -7.55 16.18 3.15
CA SER A 117 -8.37 16.27 4.36
C SER A 117 -9.84 16.61 4.03
N ARG A 118 -10.11 17.08 2.82
CA ARG A 118 -11.47 17.40 2.33
C ARG A 118 -12.16 16.20 1.70
N THR A 119 -11.43 15.11 1.45
CA THR A 119 -12.00 13.88 0.88
C THR A 119 -12.48 13.00 2.03
N GLU A 120 -13.76 12.66 2.00
CA GLU A 120 -14.34 11.73 2.96
C GLU A 120 -14.13 10.29 2.46
N LEU A 121 -13.48 9.47 3.27
CA LEU A 121 -13.38 8.05 3.02
C LEU A 121 -14.38 7.31 3.90
N GLU A 122 -14.78 6.12 3.47
CA GLU A 122 -15.70 5.29 4.26
C GLU A 122 -15.00 4.73 5.49
N ASP A 123 -15.78 4.43 6.52
CA ASP A 123 -15.27 3.78 7.73
C ASP A 123 -14.94 2.31 7.46
N GLN A 124 -15.48 1.74 6.40
CA GLN A 124 -15.30 0.34 6.08
C GLN A 124 -15.40 0.11 4.56
N TYR A 125 -14.53 -0.75 4.05
CA TYR A 125 -14.59 -1.26 2.67
C TYR A 125 -14.50 -2.79 2.77
N GLY A 126 -15.65 -3.46 2.71
CA GLY A 126 -15.69 -4.92 2.90
C GLY A 126 -15.16 -5.31 4.28
N ARG A 127 -14.13 -6.15 4.32
CA ARG A 127 -13.49 -6.59 5.56
C ARG A 127 -12.43 -5.62 6.07
N LEU A 128 -12.20 -4.52 5.36
CA LEU A 128 -11.21 -3.51 5.76
C LEU A 128 -11.91 -2.43 6.58
N GLU A 129 -11.56 -2.33 7.85
CA GLU A 129 -12.13 -1.36 8.77
C GLU A 129 -11.13 -0.26 9.08
N ARG A 130 -11.59 0.99 9.07
CA ARG A 130 -10.74 2.13 9.42
C ARG A 130 -10.48 2.12 10.92
N THR A 131 -9.21 2.08 11.28
CA THR A 131 -8.77 2.06 12.68
C THR A 131 -8.23 3.41 13.14
N ASP A 132 -7.87 4.28 12.20
CA ASP A 132 -7.31 5.59 12.54
C ASP A 132 -7.53 6.55 11.38
N ASN A 133 -7.61 7.84 11.71
CA ASN A 133 -7.72 8.92 10.74
C ASN A 133 -7.01 10.14 11.31
N ARG A 134 -5.84 10.46 10.78
CA ARG A 134 -5.02 11.58 11.25
C ARG A 134 -4.95 12.67 10.20
N ARG A 135 -5.18 13.91 10.63
CA ARG A 135 -5.12 15.07 9.75
C ARG A 135 -3.81 15.84 9.99
N TYR A 136 -3.18 16.21 8.88
CA TYR A 136 -1.97 17.04 8.86
C TYR A 136 -2.21 18.19 7.88
N GLY A 137 -2.82 19.29 8.33
CA GLY A 137 -3.19 20.39 7.46
C GLY A 137 -4.19 19.97 6.38
N ASP A 138 -3.80 20.09 5.13
CA ASP A 138 -4.66 19.74 3.99
C ASP A 138 -4.60 18.25 3.62
N THR A 139 -3.77 17.49 4.31
CA THR A 139 -3.58 16.06 4.08
C THR A 139 -4.11 15.25 5.26
N ALA A 140 -4.65 14.09 4.99
CA ALA A 140 -5.06 13.13 6.01
C ALA A 140 -4.53 11.75 5.66
N ILE A 141 -4.31 10.93 6.68
CA ILE A 141 -3.95 9.54 6.53
C ILE A 141 -5.02 8.71 7.22
N SER A 142 -5.76 7.93 6.43
CA SER A 142 -6.70 6.96 6.95
C SER A 142 -6.04 5.59 6.96
N THR A 143 -6.13 4.91 8.08
CA THR A 143 -5.53 3.59 8.27
C THR A 143 -6.65 2.55 8.36
N TYR A 144 -6.52 1.50 7.54
CA TYR A 144 -7.48 0.39 7.53
C TYR A 144 -6.79 -0.89 7.93
N ARG A 145 -7.52 -1.78 8.57
CA ARG A 145 -7.02 -3.09 8.95
C ARG A 145 -7.98 -4.15 8.50
N LEU A 146 -7.43 -5.26 7.99
CA LEU A 146 -8.23 -6.41 7.59
C LEU A 146 -8.74 -7.13 8.84
N VAL A 147 -10.07 -7.17 8.95
CA VAL A 147 -10.74 -7.89 10.03
C VAL A 147 -10.99 -9.32 9.57
N ASN A 148 -10.55 -10.27 10.37
CA ASN A 148 -10.78 -11.67 10.10
C ASN A 148 -12.23 -12.01 10.44
N ASN A 149 -12.98 -12.56 9.49
CA ASN A 149 -14.37 -12.95 9.71
C ASN A 149 -14.54 -13.98 10.84
N GLU A 150 -13.51 -14.78 11.12
CA GLU A 150 -13.52 -15.73 12.21
C GLU A 150 -13.53 -15.06 13.59
N GLU A 151 -12.98 -13.85 13.71
CA GLU A 151 -12.97 -13.07 14.95
C GLU A 151 -14.34 -12.46 15.25
N THR A 152 -15.17 -12.27 14.22
CA THR A 152 -16.49 -11.65 14.35
C THR A 152 -17.63 -12.65 14.26
N GLY A 153 -17.35 -13.89 13.92
CA GLY A 153 -18.36 -14.91 13.60
C GLY A 153 -18.77 -15.80 14.75
N THR A 154 -18.33 -15.49 15.96
CA THR A 154 -18.76 -16.27 17.12
C THR A 154 -19.95 -15.61 17.83
#